data_414488c02a4aedc1edc1239cc1712b55
#
_entry.id   414488c02a4aedc1edc1239cc1712b55
#
_cell.length_a   1.000
_cell.length_b   1.000
_cell.length_c   1.000
_cell.angle_alpha   90.00
_cell.angle_beta   90.00
_cell.angle_gamma   90.00
#
_symmetry.space_group_name_H-M   'P 1'
#
loop_
_entity.id
_entity.type
_entity.pdbx_description
1 polymer ?
#
loop_
_entity_poly.entity_id
_entity_poly.type
_entity_poly.pdbx_seq_one_letter_code
_entity_poly.pdbx_strand_id
1 'polypeptide(L)'
;MNQWLAARAVNSNTRAQYRKEAERFILWCTLERGLALSSITAKDAALFPRWLEGLGRTDPAVWQQLWKEPQALWIGPKNAARTSPAWRPYNGPLTATSRKTSLTVIRLLFSFLVKTGYLQYNPFDQVSGKVRLLPGEGAPRDFADRSLSESQWEDVLEYLDSLPENLASARIRVVLCLGKGLGMRASEIIHAQAGWLVTRRIGDDDLLVIEIVGKGDKVRRLPVSSEALDAINLYFSLRDLPPVLKADPKTALVASLGIGRKKDPASLTAISRSGLYRALENFFEGAALAAEDKSPADAAKLRAASTHWLRHTFASCALRTMDINVVQNAMGHASIGTTSRYLTPEDAQIAKAMKNMSPI
;
A
#
# COMPACT_ATOMS: atom_id res chain seq x y z
N MET A 1 14.21 -19.13 -13.33
CA MET A 1 13.39 -18.27 -12.47
C MET A 1 14.03 -17.97 -11.11
N ASN A 2 14.48 -18.95 -10.34
CA ASN A 2 15.07 -18.70 -9.00
C ASN A 2 16.30 -17.80 -9.01
N GLN A 3 17.22 -17.96 -9.96
CA GLN A 3 18.38 -17.08 -10.13
C GLN A 3 18.00 -15.63 -10.42
N TRP A 4 17.01 -15.45 -11.33
CA TRP A 4 16.47 -14.12 -11.62
C TRP A 4 15.82 -13.45 -10.40
N LEU A 5 15.02 -14.21 -9.64
CA LEU A 5 14.39 -13.70 -8.42
C LEU A 5 15.45 -13.35 -7.34
N ALA A 6 16.51 -14.16 -7.22
CA ALA A 6 17.60 -13.87 -6.30
C ALA A 6 18.37 -12.60 -6.70
N ALA A 7 18.64 -12.43 -8.01
CA ALA A 7 19.39 -11.29 -8.52
C ALA A 7 18.62 -9.96 -8.52
N ARG A 8 17.29 -10.00 -8.60
CA ARG A 8 16.46 -8.80 -8.84
C ARG A 8 15.52 -8.42 -7.71
N ALA A 9 15.19 -9.35 -6.83
CA ALA A 9 14.19 -9.13 -5.79
C ALA A 9 14.81 -9.15 -4.39
N VAL A 10 15.26 -7.98 -3.96
CA VAL A 10 15.94 -7.79 -2.66
C VAL A 10 14.96 -8.02 -1.48
N ASN A 11 13.67 -7.69 -1.64
CA ASN A 11 12.69 -7.87 -0.58
C ASN A 11 11.63 -8.93 -0.93
N SER A 12 11.04 -9.53 0.10
CA SER A 12 10.05 -10.62 -0.01
C SER A 12 8.82 -10.25 -0.85
N ASN A 13 8.31 -9.02 -0.73
CA ASN A 13 7.12 -8.57 -1.47
C ASN A 13 7.41 -8.43 -2.97
N THR A 14 8.55 -7.83 -3.33
CA THR A 14 8.98 -7.74 -4.74
C THR A 14 9.21 -9.13 -5.32
N ARG A 15 9.82 -10.03 -4.54
CA ARG A 15 10.06 -11.42 -4.95
C ARG A 15 8.74 -12.17 -5.20
N ALA A 16 7.77 -12.03 -4.31
CA ALA A 16 6.44 -12.63 -4.47
C ALA A 16 5.70 -12.08 -5.70
N GLN A 17 5.75 -10.76 -5.92
CA GLN A 17 5.16 -10.11 -7.08
C GLN A 17 5.80 -10.57 -8.39
N TYR A 18 7.12 -10.57 -8.45
CA TYR A 18 7.86 -11.00 -9.65
C TYR A 18 7.60 -12.47 -9.96
N ARG A 19 7.65 -13.32 -8.95
CA ARG A 19 7.31 -14.75 -9.09
C ARG A 19 5.91 -14.93 -9.64
N LYS A 20 4.93 -14.25 -9.06
CA LYS A 20 3.52 -14.35 -9.48
C LYS A 20 3.34 -13.97 -10.96
N GLU A 21 3.90 -12.86 -11.41
CA GLU A 21 3.74 -12.43 -12.81
C GLU A 21 4.51 -13.32 -13.77
N ALA A 22 5.71 -13.79 -13.41
CA ALA A 22 6.48 -14.73 -14.22
C ALA A 22 5.76 -16.09 -14.36
N GLU A 23 5.20 -16.62 -13.27
CA GLU A 23 4.42 -17.88 -13.30
C GLU A 23 3.17 -17.75 -14.19
N ARG A 24 2.45 -16.63 -14.08
CA ARG A 24 1.28 -16.31 -14.93
C ARG A 24 1.66 -16.30 -16.42
N PHE A 25 2.77 -15.68 -16.75
CA PHE A 25 3.25 -15.61 -18.12
C PHE A 25 3.72 -16.96 -18.64
N ILE A 26 4.44 -17.74 -17.82
CA ILE A 26 4.87 -19.10 -18.21
C ILE A 26 3.65 -19.99 -18.48
N LEU A 27 2.63 -19.94 -17.63
CA LEU A 27 1.37 -20.65 -17.86
C LEU A 27 0.70 -20.21 -19.18
N TRP A 28 0.68 -18.91 -19.45
CA TRP A 28 0.17 -18.40 -20.73
C TRP A 28 0.97 -18.91 -21.92
N CYS A 29 2.31 -18.91 -21.86
CA CYS A 29 3.15 -19.47 -22.92
C CYS A 29 2.83 -20.94 -23.17
N THR A 30 2.72 -21.75 -22.13
CA THR A 30 2.55 -23.21 -22.25
C THR A 30 1.13 -23.62 -22.62
N LEU A 31 0.13 -23.07 -21.96
CA LEU A 31 -1.27 -23.46 -22.14
C LEU A 31 -1.90 -22.76 -23.36
N GLU A 32 -1.78 -21.44 -23.42
CA GLU A 32 -2.42 -20.65 -24.47
C GLU A 32 -1.65 -20.70 -25.78
N ARG A 33 -0.30 -20.62 -25.74
CA ARG A 33 0.53 -20.58 -26.94
C ARG A 33 1.13 -21.91 -27.31
N GLY A 34 1.25 -22.85 -26.37
CA GLY A 34 1.96 -24.12 -26.59
C GLY A 34 3.45 -23.95 -26.86
N LEU A 35 4.06 -22.88 -26.38
CA LEU A 35 5.45 -22.48 -26.65
C LEU A 35 6.31 -22.45 -25.40
N ALA A 36 7.57 -22.82 -25.56
CA ALA A 36 8.60 -22.57 -24.55
C ALA A 36 8.96 -21.07 -24.51
N LEU A 37 9.51 -20.57 -23.39
CA LEU A 37 9.96 -19.18 -23.26
C LEU A 37 10.98 -18.79 -24.35
N SER A 38 11.84 -19.72 -24.74
CA SER A 38 12.86 -19.53 -25.79
C SER A 38 12.28 -19.38 -27.19
N SER A 39 11.03 -19.78 -27.40
CA SER A 39 10.35 -19.74 -28.70
C SER A 39 9.38 -18.57 -28.85
N ILE A 40 9.24 -17.74 -27.82
CA ILE A 40 8.36 -16.57 -27.84
C ILE A 40 8.95 -15.50 -28.76
N THR A 41 8.17 -15.15 -29.79
CA THR A 41 8.49 -14.10 -30.76
C THR A 41 7.91 -12.74 -30.36
N ALA A 42 8.30 -11.66 -31.06
CA ALA A 42 7.69 -10.34 -30.91
C ALA A 42 6.17 -10.36 -31.22
N LYS A 43 5.73 -11.22 -32.16
CA LYS A 43 4.30 -11.42 -32.46
C LYS A 43 3.55 -12.00 -31.27
N ASP A 44 4.10 -13.03 -30.61
CA ASP A 44 3.51 -13.62 -29.41
C ASP A 44 3.51 -12.60 -28.25
N ALA A 45 4.61 -11.89 -28.04
CA ALA A 45 4.72 -10.85 -27.03
C ALA A 45 3.66 -9.74 -27.19
N ALA A 46 3.29 -9.38 -28.43
CA ALA A 46 2.24 -8.41 -28.73
C ALA A 46 0.81 -8.93 -28.47
N LEU A 47 0.60 -10.25 -28.43
CA LEU A 47 -0.69 -10.86 -28.09
C LEU A 47 -0.97 -10.84 -26.58
N PHE A 48 0.06 -10.94 -25.76
CA PHE A 48 -0.11 -11.02 -24.30
C PHE A 48 -0.83 -9.81 -23.67
N PRO A 49 -0.51 -8.53 -24.01
CA PRO A 49 -1.27 -7.38 -23.54
C PRO A 49 -2.76 -7.45 -23.93
N ARG A 50 -3.07 -7.85 -25.18
CA ARG A 50 -4.45 -7.98 -25.66
C ARG A 50 -5.21 -9.08 -24.91
N TRP A 51 -4.54 -10.20 -24.66
CA TRP A 51 -5.08 -11.28 -23.85
C TRP A 51 -5.40 -10.81 -22.41
N LEU A 52 -4.50 -10.07 -21.78
CA LEU A 52 -4.72 -9.47 -20.44
C LEU A 52 -5.87 -8.45 -20.43
N GLU A 53 -6.06 -7.70 -21.52
CA GLU A 53 -7.16 -6.73 -21.67
C GLU A 53 -8.52 -7.43 -21.71
N GLY A 54 -8.62 -8.55 -22.45
CA GLY A 54 -9.86 -9.30 -22.61
C GLY A 54 -10.21 -10.21 -21.43
N LEU A 55 -9.21 -10.66 -20.66
CA LEU A 55 -9.42 -11.63 -19.58
C LEU A 55 -10.40 -11.13 -18.53
N GLY A 56 -11.52 -11.84 -18.38
CA GLY A 56 -12.61 -11.50 -17.43
C GLY A 56 -13.50 -10.33 -17.87
N ARG A 57 -13.35 -9.84 -19.12
CA ARG A 57 -14.15 -8.75 -19.70
C ARG A 57 -14.85 -9.15 -21.00
N THR A 58 -14.22 -10.01 -21.77
CA THR A 58 -14.77 -10.48 -23.05
C THR A 58 -15.84 -11.53 -22.78
N ASP A 59 -16.93 -11.49 -23.53
CA ASP A 59 -17.95 -12.53 -23.50
C ASP A 59 -17.32 -13.92 -23.72
N PRO A 60 -17.71 -14.98 -22.97
CA PRO A 60 -17.10 -16.31 -23.10
C PRO A 60 -17.13 -16.90 -24.51
N ALA A 61 -18.19 -16.67 -25.29
CA ALA A 61 -18.30 -17.19 -26.64
C ALA A 61 -17.32 -16.47 -27.61
N VAL A 62 -17.21 -15.13 -27.46
CA VAL A 62 -16.22 -14.33 -28.22
C VAL A 62 -14.81 -14.67 -27.81
N TRP A 63 -14.59 -14.91 -26.51
CA TRP A 63 -13.27 -15.32 -26.00
C TRP A 63 -12.77 -16.61 -26.64
N GLN A 64 -13.62 -17.63 -26.75
CA GLN A 64 -13.29 -18.93 -27.35
C GLN A 64 -12.96 -18.86 -28.86
N GLN A 65 -13.44 -17.82 -29.55
CA GLN A 65 -13.05 -17.58 -30.96
C GLN A 65 -11.66 -16.95 -31.10
N LEU A 66 -11.22 -16.22 -30.06
CA LEU A 66 -9.95 -15.46 -30.06
C LEU A 66 -8.79 -16.24 -29.45
N TRP A 67 -9.10 -17.07 -28.43
CA TRP A 67 -8.11 -17.69 -27.55
C TRP A 67 -8.38 -19.18 -27.38
N LYS A 68 -7.30 -19.95 -27.22
CA LYS A 68 -7.33 -21.40 -27.15
C LYS A 68 -8.03 -21.91 -25.89
N GLU A 69 -7.66 -21.36 -24.74
CA GLU A 69 -8.12 -21.86 -23.45
C GLU A 69 -9.29 -21.04 -22.90
N PRO A 70 -10.31 -21.67 -22.29
CA PRO A 70 -11.47 -20.96 -21.75
C PRO A 70 -11.08 -20.06 -20.55
N GLN A 71 -11.78 -18.94 -20.35
CA GLN A 71 -11.51 -18.02 -19.24
C GLN A 71 -11.58 -18.68 -17.86
N ALA A 72 -12.43 -19.70 -17.70
CA ALA A 72 -12.57 -20.46 -16.44
C ALA A 72 -11.29 -21.21 -16.02
N LEU A 73 -10.38 -21.47 -16.96
CA LEU A 73 -9.07 -22.03 -16.65
C LEU A 73 -8.14 -20.99 -16.00
N TRP A 74 -8.40 -19.71 -16.22
CA TRP A 74 -7.54 -18.60 -15.83
C TRP A 74 -8.04 -17.85 -14.59
N ILE A 75 -9.37 -17.76 -14.40
CA ILE A 75 -10.00 -16.99 -13.35
C ILE A 75 -10.66 -17.92 -12.34
N GLY A 76 -10.31 -17.76 -11.07
CA GLY A 76 -10.85 -18.52 -9.95
C GLY A 76 -11.24 -17.66 -8.75
N PRO A 77 -11.73 -18.29 -7.68
CA PRO A 77 -12.15 -17.60 -6.47
C PRO A 77 -11.00 -16.83 -5.81
N LYS A 78 -11.32 -15.65 -5.28
CA LYS A 78 -10.35 -14.71 -4.67
C LYS A 78 -9.52 -15.32 -3.54
N ASN A 79 -10.10 -16.24 -2.78
CA ASN A 79 -9.52 -16.81 -1.57
C ASN A 79 -9.13 -18.29 -1.72
N ALA A 80 -9.07 -18.82 -2.93
CA ALA A 80 -8.65 -20.19 -3.15
C ALA A 80 -7.18 -20.38 -2.74
N ALA A 81 -6.93 -21.33 -1.84
CA ALA A 81 -5.58 -21.72 -1.51
C ALA A 81 -4.86 -22.26 -2.75
N ARG A 82 -3.55 -22.04 -2.86
CA ARG A 82 -2.77 -22.48 -4.04
C ARG A 82 -2.80 -24.01 -4.24
N THR A 83 -3.03 -24.76 -3.20
CA THR A 83 -3.19 -26.22 -3.22
C THR A 83 -4.61 -26.67 -3.55
N SER A 84 -5.58 -25.75 -3.63
CA SER A 84 -6.97 -26.07 -3.94
C SER A 84 -7.16 -26.36 -5.44
N PRO A 85 -7.96 -27.36 -5.81
CA PRO A 85 -8.37 -27.61 -7.19
C PRO A 85 -9.07 -26.39 -7.84
N ALA A 86 -9.69 -25.52 -7.05
CA ALA A 86 -10.33 -24.29 -7.51
C ALA A 86 -9.35 -23.13 -7.75
N TRP A 87 -8.07 -23.29 -7.39
CA TRP A 87 -7.07 -22.23 -7.60
C TRP A 87 -6.86 -21.94 -9.10
N ARG A 88 -6.80 -20.68 -9.43
CA ARG A 88 -6.45 -20.20 -10.78
C ARG A 88 -5.42 -19.06 -10.68
N PRO A 89 -4.67 -18.77 -11.76
CA PRO A 89 -3.66 -17.72 -11.76
C PRO A 89 -4.21 -16.32 -11.52
N TYR A 90 -5.47 -16.06 -11.85
CA TYR A 90 -6.14 -14.77 -11.71
C TYR A 90 -7.41 -14.90 -10.88
N ASN A 91 -7.81 -13.80 -10.24
CA ASN A 91 -9.03 -13.71 -9.42
C ASN A 91 -10.09 -12.81 -10.08
N GLY A 92 -9.89 -12.46 -11.33
CA GLY A 92 -10.73 -11.54 -12.09
C GLY A 92 -9.90 -10.70 -13.05
N PRO A 93 -10.55 -9.75 -13.76
CA PRO A 93 -9.89 -8.86 -14.70
C PRO A 93 -8.85 -7.96 -14.01
N LEU A 94 -7.73 -7.72 -14.69
CA LEU A 94 -6.67 -6.86 -14.17
C LEU A 94 -6.95 -5.39 -14.48
N THR A 95 -6.74 -4.51 -13.50
CA THR A 95 -6.73 -3.05 -13.71
C THR A 95 -5.59 -2.62 -14.63
N ALA A 96 -5.67 -1.43 -15.23
CA ALA A 96 -4.60 -0.86 -16.07
C ALA A 96 -3.25 -0.85 -15.36
N THR A 97 -3.22 -0.46 -14.07
CA THR A 97 -1.99 -0.48 -13.25
C THR A 97 -1.44 -1.90 -13.08
N SER A 98 -2.30 -2.88 -12.87
CA SER A 98 -1.88 -4.28 -12.73
C SER A 98 -1.37 -4.86 -14.06
N ARG A 99 -2.01 -4.53 -15.19
CA ARG A 99 -1.54 -4.91 -16.53
C ARG A 99 -0.16 -4.29 -16.83
N LYS A 100 0.03 -2.99 -16.50
CA LYS A 100 1.33 -2.31 -16.65
C LYS A 100 2.41 -2.98 -15.81
N THR A 101 2.10 -3.34 -14.57
CA THR A 101 3.04 -4.04 -13.68
C THR A 101 3.42 -5.40 -14.25
N SER A 102 2.45 -6.19 -14.73
CA SER A 102 2.71 -7.48 -15.37
C SER A 102 3.68 -7.33 -16.54
N LEU A 103 3.40 -6.43 -17.49
CA LEU A 103 4.27 -6.19 -18.64
C LEU A 103 5.67 -5.73 -18.25
N THR A 104 5.78 -4.87 -17.22
CA THR A 104 7.09 -4.43 -16.72
C THR A 104 7.90 -5.59 -16.15
N VAL A 105 7.27 -6.46 -15.36
CA VAL A 105 7.94 -7.62 -14.76
C VAL A 105 8.39 -8.61 -15.84
N ILE A 106 7.55 -8.86 -16.84
CA ILE A 106 7.91 -9.77 -17.93
C ILE A 106 9.06 -9.23 -18.78
N ARG A 107 9.06 -7.93 -19.09
CA ARG A 107 10.23 -7.29 -19.75
C ARG A 107 11.51 -7.48 -18.96
N LEU A 108 11.47 -7.28 -17.66
CA LEU A 108 12.64 -7.47 -16.78
C LEU A 108 13.11 -8.93 -16.78
N LEU A 109 12.17 -9.90 -16.83
CA LEU A 109 12.51 -11.32 -16.96
C LEU A 109 13.23 -11.58 -18.28
N PHE A 110 12.69 -11.15 -19.42
CA PHE A 110 13.31 -11.37 -20.73
C PHE A 110 14.65 -10.62 -20.86
N SER A 111 14.75 -9.41 -20.33
CA SER A 111 16.04 -8.68 -20.29
C SER A 111 17.11 -9.43 -19.47
N PHE A 112 16.71 -10.13 -18.40
CA PHE A 112 17.62 -11.00 -17.65
C PHE A 112 18.03 -12.21 -18.48
N LEU A 113 17.11 -12.86 -19.16
CA LEU A 113 17.38 -14.04 -20.00
C LEU A 113 18.33 -13.71 -21.16
N VAL A 114 18.21 -12.51 -21.75
CA VAL A 114 19.18 -12.03 -22.74
C VAL A 114 20.55 -11.78 -22.13
N LYS A 115 20.60 -11.10 -20.98
CA LYS A 115 21.88 -10.80 -20.28
C LYS A 115 22.63 -12.04 -19.81
N THR A 116 21.93 -13.13 -19.59
CA THR A 116 22.52 -14.42 -19.18
C THR A 116 22.83 -15.33 -20.37
N GLY A 117 22.61 -14.87 -21.60
CA GLY A 117 22.88 -15.64 -22.82
C GLY A 117 21.85 -16.73 -23.14
N TYR A 118 20.75 -16.78 -22.40
CA TYR A 118 19.68 -17.77 -22.66
C TYR A 118 18.84 -17.40 -23.89
N LEU A 119 18.70 -16.10 -24.17
CA LEU A 119 17.99 -15.56 -25.35
C LEU A 119 18.92 -14.59 -26.10
N GLN A 120 18.75 -14.47 -27.40
CA GLN A 120 19.49 -13.52 -28.23
C GLN A 120 18.89 -12.10 -28.16
N TYR A 121 17.56 -11.98 -28.02
CA TYR A 121 16.84 -10.70 -27.96
C TYR A 121 15.64 -10.79 -27.02
N ASN A 122 15.16 -9.63 -26.58
CA ASN A 122 13.97 -9.52 -25.74
C ASN A 122 12.75 -9.22 -26.64
N PRO A 123 11.80 -10.17 -26.82
CA PRO A 123 10.64 -9.98 -27.68
C PRO A 123 9.70 -8.87 -27.22
N PHE A 124 9.78 -8.46 -25.96
CA PHE A 124 8.98 -7.36 -25.40
C PHE A 124 9.54 -5.96 -25.65
N ASP A 125 10.76 -5.81 -26.20
CA ASP A 125 11.33 -4.48 -26.46
C ASP A 125 10.53 -3.73 -27.54
N GLN A 126 9.88 -4.46 -28.48
CA GLN A 126 9.02 -3.89 -29.50
C GLN A 126 7.55 -3.73 -29.06
N VAL A 127 7.16 -4.24 -27.90
CA VAL A 127 5.81 -4.11 -27.38
C VAL A 127 5.67 -2.79 -26.63
N SER A 128 4.64 -2.00 -26.91
CA SER A 128 4.40 -0.73 -26.22
C SER A 128 4.28 -0.91 -24.69
N GLY A 129 4.95 -0.05 -23.94
CA GLY A 129 4.79 0.03 -22.47
C GLY A 129 3.55 0.78 -22.04
N LYS A 130 2.85 1.44 -22.97
CA LYS A 130 1.62 2.18 -22.68
C LYS A 130 0.47 1.18 -22.52
N VAL A 131 -0.24 1.29 -21.40
CA VAL A 131 -1.45 0.51 -21.12
C VAL A 131 -2.61 1.49 -21.10
N ARG A 132 -3.59 1.26 -21.99
CA ARG A 132 -4.80 2.10 -22.06
C ARG A 132 -5.76 1.77 -20.92
N LEU A 133 -6.56 2.74 -20.51
CA LEU A 133 -7.76 2.51 -19.72
C LEU A 133 -8.82 1.85 -20.59
N LEU A 134 -9.48 0.85 -20.05
CA LEU A 134 -10.58 0.15 -20.71
C LEU A 134 -11.92 0.72 -20.23
N PRO A 135 -13.01 0.59 -21.00
CA PRO A 135 -14.34 0.97 -20.57
C PRO A 135 -14.67 0.35 -19.19
N GLY A 136 -15.22 1.15 -18.29
CA GLY A 136 -15.52 0.74 -16.92
C GLY A 136 -14.32 0.77 -15.94
N GLU A 137 -13.10 1.03 -16.41
CA GLU A 137 -11.97 1.32 -15.53
C GLU A 137 -11.97 2.81 -15.18
N GLY A 138 -12.12 3.13 -13.89
CA GLY A 138 -11.98 4.51 -13.42
C GLY A 138 -10.55 5.03 -13.66
N ALA A 139 -10.44 6.33 -13.93
CA ALA A 139 -9.14 7.00 -13.92
C ALA A 139 -8.43 6.71 -12.58
N PRO A 140 -7.10 6.61 -12.56
CA PRO A 140 -6.39 6.53 -11.30
C PRO A 140 -6.81 7.72 -10.43
N ARG A 141 -7.38 7.44 -9.25
CA ARG A 141 -7.74 8.52 -8.32
C ARG A 141 -6.50 9.31 -7.97
N ASP A 142 -6.59 10.62 -8.00
CA ASP A 142 -5.50 11.50 -7.58
C ASP A 142 -5.15 11.29 -6.11
N PHE A 143 -3.98 11.72 -5.70
CA PHE A 143 -3.54 11.58 -4.30
C PHE A 143 -4.41 12.43 -3.36
N ALA A 144 -4.90 13.58 -3.83
CA ALA A 144 -5.86 14.41 -3.09
C ALA A 144 -7.15 13.66 -2.76
N ASP A 145 -7.63 12.83 -3.69
CA ASP A 145 -8.83 12.01 -3.47
C ASP A 145 -8.64 10.89 -2.45
N ARG A 146 -7.39 10.61 -2.08
CA ARG A 146 -7.02 9.55 -1.12
C ARG A 146 -6.54 10.11 0.22
N SER A 147 -6.83 11.36 0.51
CA SER A 147 -6.61 12.00 1.80
C SER A 147 -7.94 12.39 2.42
N LEU A 148 -7.99 12.45 3.75
CA LEU A 148 -9.13 12.95 4.49
C LEU A 148 -8.99 14.45 4.68
N SER A 149 -10.10 15.19 4.54
CA SER A 149 -10.16 16.61 4.90
C SER A 149 -10.11 16.79 6.42
N GLU A 150 -9.98 18.03 6.90
CA GLU A 150 -10.03 18.34 8.34
C GLU A 150 -11.36 17.89 8.94
N SER A 151 -12.48 18.24 8.33
CA SER A 151 -13.81 17.85 8.80
C SER A 151 -13.99 16.33 8.86
N GLN A 152 -13.56 15.61 7.82
CA GLN A 152 -13.58 14.13 7.82
C GLN A 152 -12.67 13.53 8.89
N TRP A 153 -11.57 14.21 9.21
CA TRP A 153 -10.69 13.78 10.29
C TRP A 153 -11.31 14.04 11.66
N GLU A 154 -12.03 15.15 11.84
CA GLU A 154 -12.84 15.44 13.03
C GLU A 154 -13.90 14.36 13.26
N ASP A 155 -14.65 13.95 12.24
CA ASP A 155 -15.60 12.82 12.32
C ASP A 155 -14.91 11.52 12.75
N VAL A 156 -13.70 11.25 12.25
CA VAL A 156 -12.89 10.08 12.66
C VAL A 156 -12.54 10.14 14.14
N LEU A 157 -12.14 11.31 14.65
CA LEU A 157 -11.80 11.49 16.07
C LEU A 157 -13.05 11.44 16.96
N GLU A 158 -14.14 12.09 16.57
CA GLU A 158 -15.42 12.03 17.28
C GLU A 158 -15.90 10.58 17.43
N TYR A 159 -15.85 9.79 16.35
CA TYR A 159 -16.19 8.37 16.41
C TYR A 159 -15.24 7.59 17.32
N LEU A 160 -13.92 7.83 17.21
CA LEU A 160 -12.93 7.16 18.07
C LEU A 160 -13.18 7.45 19.57
N ASP A 161 -13.54 8.68 19.90
CA ASP A 161 -13.78 9.11 21.28
C ASP A 161 -15.14 8.59 21.81
N SER A 162 -16.08 8.26 20.93
CA SER A 162 -17.34 7.60 21.29
C SER A 162 -17.19 6.10 21.61
N LEU A 163 -16.07 5.49 21.24
CA LEU A 163 -15.83 4.07 21.50
C LEU A 163 -15.47 3.82 22.98
N PRO A 164 -15.90 2.68 23.55
CA PRO A 164 -15.47 2.30 24.88
C PRO A 164 -13.95 2.14 24.95
N GLU A 165 -13.36 2.57 26.06
CA GLU A 165 -11.94 2.40 26.31
C GLU A 165 -11.62 0.90 26.52
N ASN A 166 -10.93 0.31 25.57
CA ASN A 166 -10.49 -1.08 25.61
C ASN A 166 -9.27 -1.28 24.69
N LEU A 167 -8.73 -2.50 24.71
CA LEU A 167 -7.56 -2.86 23.89
C LEU A 167 -7.75 -2.58 22.38
N ALA A 168 -8.96 -2.69 21.85
CA ALA A 168 -9.21 -2.51 20.43
C ALA A 168 -9.22 -1.02 20.05
N SER A 169 -9.97 -0.19 20.79
CA SER A 169 -10.03 1.27 20.57
C SER A 169 -8.67 1.94 20.84
N ALA A 170 -8.00 1.57 21.94
CA ALA A 170 -6.67 2.09 22.26
C ALA A 170 -5.64 1.70 21.18
N ARG A 171 -5.68 0.45 20.65
CA ARG A 171 -4.84 0.05 19.53
C ARG A 171 -5.10 0.88 18.27
N ILE A 172 -6.36 1.14 17.95
CA ILE A 172 -6.70 2.00 16.79
C ILE A 172 -6.15 3.40 17.00
N ARG A 173 -6.27 3.98 18.20
CA ARG A 173 -5.69 5.30 18.51
C ARG A 173 -4.18 5.33 18.25
N VAL A 174 -3.44 4.32 18.69
CA VAL A 174 -2.01 4.19 18.38
C VAL A 174 -1.76 4.09 16.86
N VAL A 175 -2.54 3.28 16.13
CA VAL A 175 -2.41 3.15 14.66
C VAL A 175 -2.66 4.49 13.97
N LEU A 176 -3.64 5.27 14.39
CA LEU A 176 -3.94 6.59 13.84
C LEU A 176 -2.80 7.58 14.13
N CYS A 177 -2.25 7.58 15.36
CA CYS A 177 -1.07 8.39 15.70
C CYS A 177 0.14 8.04 14.81
N LEU A 178 0.44 6.76 14.63
CA LEU A 178 1.56 6.33 13.80
C LEU A 178 1.32 6.60 12.30
N GLY A 179 0.08 6.41 11.83
CA GLY A 179 -0.28 6.55 10.42
C GLY A 179 -0.47 7.99 9.96
N LYS A 180 -1.37 8.76 10.63
CA LYS A 180 -1.66 10.15 10.29
C LYS A 180 -0.78 11.14 11.07
N GLY A 181 -0.45 10.84 12.33
CA GLY A 181 0.42 11.74 13.11
C GLY A 181 1.88 11.70 12.64
N LEU A 182 2.42 10.54 12.32
CA LEU A 182 3.82 10.35 11.92
C LEU A 182 4.03 9.91 10.46
N GLY A 183 2.98 9.78 9.68
CA GLY A 183 3.06 9.40 8.27
C GLY A 183 3.71 8.05 7.99
N MET A 184 3.67 7.10 8.94
CA MET A 184 4.31 5.79 8.79
C MET A 184 3.62 4.91 7.74
N ARG A 185 4.41 4.07 7.07
CA ARG A 185 3.89 3.05 6.15
C ARG A 185 3.28 1.89 6.94
N ALA A 186 2.31 1.18 6.35
CA ALA A 186 1.72 -0.01 6.97
C ALA A 186 2.77 -1.03 7.44
N SER A 187 3.83 -1.26 6.64
CA SER A 187 4.92 -2.15 7.04
C SER A 187 5.73 -1.63 8.23
N GLU A 188 5.90 -0.33 8.37
CA GLU A 188 6.59 0.28 9.49
C GLU A 188 5.75 0.19 10.76
N ILE A 189 4.43 0.46 10.67
CA ILE A 189 3.49 0.30 11.79
C ILE A 189 3.48 -1.13 12.32
N ILE A 190 3.47 -2.14 11.43
CA ILE A 190 3.47 -3.56 11.81
C ILE A 190 4.75 -3.95 12.55
N HIS A 191 5.89 -3.37 12.19
CA HIS A 191 7.20 -3.71 12.77
C HIS A 191 7.63 -2.75 13.88
N ALA A 192 6.85 -1.71 14.17
CA ALA A 192 7.17 -0.73 15.19
C ALA A 192 7.26 -1.37 16.59
N GLN A 193 8.35 -1.09 17.29
CA GLN A 193 8.67 -1.62 18.61
C GLN A 193 8.98 -0.50 19.58
N ALA A 194 8.86 -0.75 20.87
CA ALA A 194 9.14 0.22 21.93
C ALA A 194 10.56 0.82 21.82
N GLY A 195 11.54 0.01 21.47
CA GLY A 195 12.93 0.44 21.31
C GLY A 195 13.19 1.39 20.14
N TRP A 196 12.18 1.66 19.27
CA TRP A 196 12.28 2.70 18.25
C TRP A 196 12.04 4.10 18.82
N LEU A 197 11.46 4.18 20.02
CA LEU A 197 11.25 5.44 20.74
C LEU A 197 12.49 5.75 21.56
N VAL A 198 13.17 6.84 21.22
CA VAL A 198 14.41 7.26 21.87
C VAL A 198 14.40 8.77 22.12
N THR A 199 15.00 9.20 23.22
CA THR A 199 15.25 10.62 23.46
C THR A 199 16.51 11.03 22.73
N ARG A 200 16.45 12.12 21.98
CA ARG A 200 17.56 12.70 21.25
C ARG A 200 17.66 14.19 21.49
N ARG A 201 18.89 14.66 21.71
CA ARG A 201 19.16 16.09 21.73
C ARG A 201 19.15 16.62 20.31
N ILE A 202 18.27 17.56 20.02
CA ILE A 202 18.11 18.24 18.73
C ILE A 202 18.15 19.74 19.00
N GLY A 203 19.25 20.38 18.64
CA GLY A 203 19.55 21.75 19.10
C GLY A 203 19.78 21.74 20.61
N ASP A 204 19.05 22.59 21.32
CA ASP A 204 19.13 22.70 22.78
C ASP A 204 18.09 21.86 23.53
N ASP A 205 17.18 21.20 22.81
CA ASP A 205 16.06 20.45 23.39
C ASP A 205 16.30 18.94 23.32
N ASP A 206 15.85 18.24 24.37
CA ASP A 206 15.74 16.78 24.40
C ASP A 206 14.36 16.37 23.92
N LEU A 207 14.30 15.86 22.69
CA LEU A 207 13.05 15.46 22.05
C LEU A 207 12.90 13.94 22.02
N LEU A 208 11.68 13.48 22.32
CA LEU A 208 11.31 12.10 22.05
C LEU A 208 11.07 11.92 20.54
N VAL A 209 11.80 10.99 19.94
CA VAL A 209 11.67 10.68 18.51
C VAL A 209 11.46 9.19 18.31
N ILE A 210 10.75 8.84 17.24
CA ILE A 210 10.73 7.48 16.73
C ILE A 210 11.76 7.34 15.59
N GLU A 211 12.69 6.39 15.73
CA GLU A 211 13.70 6.07 14.71
C GLU A 211 13.19 4.95 13.80
N ILE A 212 12.99 5.26 12.54
CA ILE A 212 12.45 4.33 11.54
C ILE A 212 13.51 4.01 10.50
N VAL A 213 13.87 2.74 10.38
CA VAL A 213 14.75 2.26 9.31
C VAL A 213 13.93 2.01 8.05
N GLY A 214 14.16 2.80 7.02
CA GLY A 214 13.47 2.72 5.74
C GLY A 214 14.21 1.86 4.70
N LYS A 215 13.74 1.92 3.46
CA LYS A 215 14.36 1.21 2.34
C LYS A 215 15.80 1.70 2.12
N GLY A 216 16.76 0.76 2.04
CA GLY A 216 18.19 1.06 1.84
C GLY A 216 18.86 1.55 3.13
N ASP A 217 18.39 1.08 4.27
CA ASP A 217 18.94 1.34 5.62
C ASP A 217 18.99 2.82 6.03
N LYS A 218 18.21 3.66 5.33
CA LYS A 218 18.08 5.07 5.68
C LYS A 218 17.25 5.22 6.93
N VAL A 219 17.86 5.74 7.98
CA VAL A 219 17.18 6.08 9.23
C VAL A 219 16.52 7.45 9.10
N ARG A 220 15.24 7.55 9.45
CA ARG A 220 14.57 8.83 9.65
C ARG A 220 14.06 8.93 11.08
N ARG A 221 14.07 10.13 11.61
CA ARG A 221 13.65 10.47 12.96
C ARG A 221 12.45 11.39 12.89
N LEU A 222 11.39 11.02 13.58
CA LEU A 222 10.16 11.80 13.63
C LEU A 222 9.88 12.14 15.08
N PRO A 223 9.71 13.43 15.44
CA PRO A 223 9.29 13.81 16.78
C PRO A 223 7.94 13.19 17.12
N VAL A 224 7.84 12.66 18.33
CA VAL A 224 6.60 12.07 18.87
C VAL A 224 5.97 13.10 19.82
N SER A 225 4.71 13.47 19.56
CA SER A 225 3.99 14.40 20.42
C SER A 225 3.62 13.73 21.76
N SER A 226 3.32 14.57 22.77
CA SER A 226 2.83 14.12 24.07
C SER A 226 1.57 13.27 23.93
N GLU A 227 0.63 13.70 23.11
CA GLU A 227 -0.63 12.99 22.88
C GLU A 227 -0.41 11.60 22.26
N ALA A 228 0.57 11.47 21.35
CA ALA A 228 0.92 10.19 20.77
C ALA A 228 1.60 9.27 21.80
N LEU A 229 2.46 9.82 22.66
CA LEU A 229 3.08 9.08 23.76
C LEU A 229 2.04 8.60 24.77
N ASP A 230 1.10 9.47 25.15
CA ASP A 230 0.01 9.14 26.07
C ASP A 230 -0.90 8.03 25.50
N ALA A 231 -1.24 8.11 24.22
CA ALA A 231 -2.01 7.07 23.55
C ALA A 231 -1.27 5.72 23.55
N ILE A 232 0.05 5.72 23.34
CA ILE A 232 0.86 4.51 23.41
C ILE A 232 0.91 3.97 24.85
N ASN A 233 1.11 4.82 25.82
CA ASN A 233 1.19 4.44 27.24
C ASN A 233 -0.15 3.88 27.74
N LEU A 234 -1.28 4.50 27.38
CA LEU A 234 -2.61 3.96 27.67
C LEU A 234 -2.78 2.56 27.08
N TYR A 235 -2.41 2.38 25.82
CA TYR A 235 -2.49 1.06 25.18
C TYR A 235 -1.58 0.02 25.85
N PHE A 236 -0.40 0.43 26.32
CA PHE A 236 0.53 -0.44 27.07
C PHE A 236 -0.05 -0.80 28.44
N SER A 237 -0.62 0.17 29.16
CA SER A 237 -1.30 -0.08 30.44
C SER A 237 -2.44 -1.09 30.31
N LEU A 238 -3.28 -0.96 29.29
CA LEU A 238 -4.35 -1.94 28.98
C LEU A 238 -3.83 -3.34 28.60
N ARG A 239 -2.54 -3.46 28.30
CA ARG A 239 -1.83 -4.73 28.04
C ARG A 239 -1.07 -5.23 29.26
N ASP A 240 -1.26 -4.64 30.44
CA ASP A 240 -0.50 -4.94 31.66
C ASP A 240 1.02 -4.77 31.47
N LEU A 241 1.44 -3.82 30.63
CA LEU A 241 2.83 -3.49 30.35
C LEU A 241 3.24 -2.17 31.04
N PRO A 242 4.53 -2.01 31.40
CA PRO A 242 5.02 -0.74 31.87
C PRO A 242 4.95 0.35 30.78
N PRO A 243 5.07 1.65 31.15
CA PRO A 243 5.18 2.74 30.18
C PRO A 243 6.19 2.41 29.08
N VAL A 244 5.91 2.80 27.84
CA VAL A 244 6.63 2.33 26.64
C VAL A 244 8.14 2.55 26.71
N LEU A 245 8.60 3.64 27.33
CA LEU A 245 10.04 3.92 27.47
C LEU A 245 10.74 3.04 28.52
N LYS A 246 9.98 2.30 29.33
CA LYS A 246 10.48 1.34 30.34
C LYS A 246 10.18 -0.11 29.96
N ALA A 247 9.46 -0.34 28.87
CA ALA A 247 9.11 -1.66 28.39
C ALA A 247 10.30 -2.33 27.67
N ASP A 248 10.21 -3.66 27.48
CA ASP A 248 11.20 -4.37 26.66
C ASP A 248 11.25 -3.72 25.25
N PRO A 249 12.44 -3.33 24.77
CA PRO A 249 12.61 -2.69 23.47
C PRO A 249 12.01 -3.46 22.28
N LYS A 250 11.85 -4.77 22.39
CA LYS A 250 11.25 -5.64 21.36
C LYS A 250 9.72 -5.69 21.43
N THR A 251 9.11 -5.06 22.45
CA THR A 251 7.65 -5.02 22.57
C THR A 251 7.02 -4.29 21.39
N ALA A 252 6.08 -4.95 20.72
CA ALA A 252 5.38 -4.35 19.57
C ALA A 252 4.50 -3.18 20.01
N LEU A 253 4.61 -2.03 19.32
CA LEU A 253 3.73 -0.87 19.55
C LEU A 253 2.29 -1.17 19.12
N VAL A 254 2.09 -2.05 18.13
CA VAL A 254 0.77 -2.47 17.66
C VAL A 254 0.70 -3.99 17.68
N ALA A 255 -0.06 -4.56 18.61
CA ALA A 255 -0.17 -6.00 18.80
C ALA A 255 -1.41 -6.61 18.16
N SER A 256 -1.35 -7.92 17.92
CA SER A 256 -2.48 -8.73 17.46
C SER A 256 -3.36 -9.10 18.65
N LEU A 257 -4.63 -8.72 18.64
CA LEU A 257 -5.57 -9.01 19.74
C LEU A 257 -6.21 -10.40 19.68
N GLY A 258 -5.77 -11.30 18.83
CA GLY A 258 -6.22 -12.70 18.72
C GLY A 258 -7.75 -12.90 18.79
N ILE A 259 -8.32 -13.61 17.83
CA ILE A 259 -9.73 -14.02 17.92
C ILE A 259 -9.78 -15.36 18.70
N GLY A 260 -10.50 -15.39 19.82
CA GLY A 260 -10.97 -16.64 20.42
C GLY A 260 -10.02 -17.40 21.37
N ARG A 261 -8.83 -16.87 21.71
CA ARG A 261 -7.99 -17.40 22.79
C ARG A 261 -7.73 -16.31 23.81
N LYS A 262 -8.01 -16.59 25.09
CA LYS A 262 -7.52 -15.79 26.23
C LYS A 262 -5.99 -15.88 26.23
N LYS A 263 -5.33 -15.00 25.49
CA LYS A 263 -3.90 -14.79 25.61
C LYS A 263 -3.70 -13.69 26.62
N ASP A 264 -2.70 -13.89 27.47
CA ASP A 264 -2.18 -12.83 28.32
C ASP A 264 -1.91 -11.58 27.46
N PRO A 265 -2.53 -10.42 27.75
CA PRO A 265 -2.35 -9.20 26.97
C PRO A 265 -0.89 -8.76 26.85
N ALA A 266 -0.06 -9.02 27.85
CA ALA A 266 1.37 -8.72 27.82
C ALA A 266 2.14 -9.55 26.80
N SER A 267 1.70 -10.79 26.51
CA SER A 267 2.37 -11.72 25.59
C SER A 267 1.95 -11.56 24.12
N LEU A 268 1.16 -10.52 23.76
CA LEU A 268 0.67 -10.33 22.41
C LEU A 268 1.80 -10.01 21.42
N THR A 269 1.83 -10.73 20.32
CA THR A 269 2.79 -10.50 19.22
C THR A 269 2.35 -9.36 18.33
N ALA A 270 3.27 -8.84 17.50
CA ALA A 270 2.97 -7.80 16.53
C ALA A 270 1.78 -8.15 15.62
N ILE A 271 1.01 -7.15 15.23
CA ILE A 271 -0.13 -7.31 14.33
C ILE A 271 0.35 -7.74 12.94
N SER A 272 -0.37 -8.67 12.30
CA SER A 272 -0.11 -9.00 10.90
C SER A 272 -0.65 -7.92 9.96
N ARG A 273 -0.17 -7.89 8.71
CA ARG A 273 -0.68 -6.96 7.69
C ARG A 273 -2.20 -7.09 7.51
N SER A 274 -2.70 -8.31 7.38
CA SER A 274 -4.15 -8.57 7.25
C SER A 274 -4.93 -8.17 8.51
N GLY A 275 -4.33 -8.35 9.69
CA GLY A 275 -4.91 -7.90 10.95
C GLY A 275 -5.03 -6.37 11.03
N LEU A 276 -3.98 -5.63 10.63
CA LEU A 276 -4.00 -4.17 10.57
C LEU A 276 -5.05 -3.66 9.58
N TYR A 277 -5.11 -4.22 8.38
CA TYR A 277 -6.11 -3.84 7.39
C TYR A 277 -7.53 -4.06 7.89
N ARG A 278 -7.82 -5.24 8.45
CA ARG A 278 -9.16 -5.56 8.99
C ARG A 278 -9.53 -4.65 10.16
N ALA A 279 -8.58 -4.34 11.05
CA ALA A 279 -8.83 -3.45 12.18
C ALA A 279 -9.21 -2.04 11.71
N LEU A 280 -8.51 -1.50 10.70
CA LEU A 280 -8.82 -0.21 10.12
C LEU A 280 -10.11 -0.24 9.28
N GLU A 281 -10.35 -1.28 8.50
CA GLU A 281 -11.58 -1.45 7.72
C GLU A 281 -12.81 -1.42 8.63
N ASN A 282 -12.81 -2.20 9.72
CA ASN A 282 -13.90 -2.20 10.68
C ASN A 282 -14.08 -0.84 11.38
N PHE A 283 -12.98 -0.19 11.72
CA PHE A 283 -13.02 1.13 12.35
C PHE A 283 -13.57 2.20 11.40
N PHE A 284 -13.09 2.27 10.17
CA PHE A 284 -13.56 3.25 9.19
C PHE A 284 -14.99 2.97 8.73
N GLU A 285 -15.43 1.72 8.70
CA GLU A 285 -16.85 1.40 8.47
C GLU A 285 -17.73 1.95 9.59
N GLY A 286 -17.31 1.79 10.86
CA GLY A 286 -18.03 2.37 11.99
C GLY A 286 -18.06 3.90 11.95
N ALA A 287 -16.94 4.55 11.66
CA ALA A 287 -16.86 6.00 11.49
C ALA A 287 -17.75 6.48 10.31
N ALA A 288 -17.78 5.72 9.22
CA ALA A 288 -18.64 6.03 8.08
C ALA A 288 -20.14 5.95 8.44
N LEU A 289 -20.54 4.92 9.17
CA LEU A 289 -21.92 4.78 9.65
C LEU A 289 -22.30 5.95 10.58
N ALA A 290 -21.40 6.39 11.45
CA ALA A 290 -21.65 7.54 12.32
C ALA A 290 -21.75 8.87 11.56
N ALA A 291 -21.06 9.00 10.42
CA ALA A 291 -21.10 10.18 9.56
C ALA A 291 -22.19 10.14 8.47
N GLU A 292 -22.88 9.01 8.28
CA GLU A 292 -23.82 8.78 7.15
C GLU A 292 -24.92 9.83 7.09
N ASP A 293 -25.53 10.14 8.24
CA ASP A 293 -26.63 11.10 8.34
C ASP A 293 -26.16 12.56 8.15
N LYS A 294 -24.90 12.86 8.50
CA LYS A 294 -24.32 14.19 8.32
C LYS A 294 -23.93 14.42 6.85
N SER A 295 -23.26 13.45 6.23
CA SER A 295 -22.72 13.55 4.86
C SER A 295 -22.52 12.15 4.24
N PRO A 296 -23.44 11.67 3.39
CA PRO A 296 -23.25 10.41 2.67
C PRO A 296 -21.98 10.37 1.82
N ALA A 297 -21.52 11.53 1.30
CA ALA A 297 -20.30 11.63 0.50
C ALA A 297 -19.05 11.39 1.36
N ASP A 298 -19.02 11.95 2.58
CA ASP A 298 -17.91 11.75 3.53
C ASP A 298 -17.91 10.33 4.06
N ALA A 299 -19.07 9.76 4.36
CA ALA A 299 -19.22 8.36 4.74
C ALA A 299 -18.66 7.41 3.66
N ALA A 300 -18.98 7.64 2.38
CA ALA A 300 -18.42 6.86 1.27
C ALA A 300 -16.90 6.99 1.17
N LYS A 301 -16.35 8.17 1.48
CA LYS A 301 -14.90 8.42 1.49
C LYS A 301 -14.22 7.73 2.67
N LEU A 302 -14.83 7.75 3.86
CA LEU A 302 -14.35 7.04 5.05
C LEU A 302 -14.31 5.52 4.82
N ARG A 303 -15.34 4.91 4.21
CA ARG A 303 -15.33 3.48 3.83
C ARG A 303 -14.18 3.10 2.91
N ALA A 304 -13.70 4.01 2.09
CA ALA A 304 -12.57 3.78 1.19
C ALA A 304 -11.21 3.97 1.88
N ALA A 305 -11.19 4.50 3.10
CA ALA A 305 -9.95 4.83 3.81
C ALA A 305 -9.14 3.59 4.20
N SER A 306 -7.83 3.73 4.24
CA SER A 306 -6.88 2.66 4.53
C SER A 306 -5.60 3.22 5.16
N THR A 307 -4.65 2.37 5.52
CA THR A 307 -3.33 2.81 6.01
C THR A 307 -2.63 3.80 5.08
N HIS A 308 -2.81 3.65 3.77
CA HIS A 308 -2.25 4.60 2.81
C HIS A 308 -2.91 5.97 2.88
N TRP A 309 -4.21 6.02 3.14
CA TRP A 309 -4.94 7.28 3.30
C TRP A 309 -4.47 8.05 4.53
N LEU A 310 -4.20 7.38 5.65
CA LEU A 310 -3.63 8.02 6.83
C LEU A 310 -2.32 8.73 6.50
N ARG A 311 -1.44 8.06 5.79
CA ARG A 311 -0.17 8.64 5.35
C ARG A 311 -0.34 9.73 4.30
N HIS A 312 -1.32 9.63 3.41
CA HIS A 312 -1.65 10.68 2.45
C HIS A 312 -2.19 11.92 3.17
N THR A 313 -3.08 11.73 4.15
CA THR A 313 -3.59 12.80 5.01
C THR A 313 -2.46 13.50 5.77
N PHE A 314 -1.50 12.74 6.34
CA PHE A 314 -0.29 13.33 6.91
C PHE A 314 0.44 14.23 5.91
N ALA A 315 0.72 13.73 4.71
CA ALA A 315 1.46 14.49 3.70
C ALA A 315 0.72 15.77 3.28
N SER A 316 -0.58 15.67 3.03
CA SER A 316 -1.41 16.82 2.64
C SER A 316 -1.50 17.87 3.74
N CYS A 317 -1.63 17.45 5.02
CA CYS A 317 -1.61 18.36 6.16
C CYS A 317 -0.22 19.00 6.35
N ALA A 318 0.85 18.20 6.30
CA ALA A 318 2.21 18.67 6.53
C ALA A 318 2.67 19.69 5.46
N LEU A 319 2.29 19.49 4.21
CA LEU A 319 2.62 20.42 3.11
C LEU A 319 1.94 21.79 3.21
N ARG A 320 0.96 21.97 4.09
CA ARG A 320 0.36 23.28 4.37
C ARG A 320 1.24 24.15 5.25
N THR A 321 2.10 23.53 6.07
CA THR A 321 2.90 24.22 7.12
C THR A 321 4.39 23.97 7.03
N MET A 322 4.82 22.97 6.28
CA MET A 322 6.22 22.54 6.15
C MET A 322 6.68 22.57 4.69
N ASP A 323 7.96 22.86 4.48
CA ASP A 323 8.58 22.77 3.17
C ASP A 323 8.55 21.34 2.62
N ILE A 324 8.39 21.23 1.30
CA ILE A 324 8.30 19.93 0.61
C ILE A 324 9.50 19.02 0.91
N ASN A 325 10.70 19.57 1.09
CA ASN A 325 11.90 18.79 1.42
C ASN A 325 11.81 18.19 2.83
N VAL A 326 11.23 18.94 3.77
CA VAL A 326 11.01 18.45 5.15
C VAL A 326 10.00 17.32 5.15
N VAL A 327 8.88 17.50 4.44
CA VAL A 327 7.85 16.45 4.29
C VAL A 327 8.41 15.23 3.55
N GLN A 328 9.22 15.43 2.49
CA GLN A 328 9.91 14.35 1.79
C GLN A 328 10.77 13.50 2.75
N ASN A 329 11.57 14.16 3.57
CA ASN A 329 12.43 13.50 4.55
C ASN A 329 11.60 12.77 5.62
N ALA A 330 10.59 13.44 6.19
CA ALA A 330 9.67 12.85 7.16
C ALA A 330 8.96 11.60 6.61
N MET A 331 8.55 11.62 5.36
CA MET A 331 7.94 10.48 4.69
C MET A 331 8.96 9.42 4.23
N GLY A 332 10.25 9.73 4.18
CA GLY A 332 11.28 8.85 3.63
C GLY A 332 11.04 8.53 2.15
N HIS A 333 10.71 9.55 1.34
CA HIS A 333 10.60 9.42 -0.10
C HIS A 333 11.98 9.59 -0.75
N ALA A 334 12.36 8.64 -1.60
CA ALA A 334 13.64 8.67 -2.31
C ALA A 334 13.73 9.80 -3.35
N SER A 335 12.59 10.36 -3.78
CA SER A 335 12.50 11.41 -4.81
C SER A 335 11.44 12.44 -4.42
N ILE A 336 11.78 13.72 -4.65
CA ILE A 336 10.87 14.86 -4.47
C ILE A 336 9.63 14.72 -5.34
N GLY A 337 9.76 14.16 -6.55
CA GLY A 337 8.63 13.88 -7.44
C GLY A 337 7.58 12.91 -6.87
N THR A 338 7.91 12.16 -5.81
CA THR A 338 6.92 11.37 -5.08
C THR A 338 6.14 12.25 -4.10
N THR A 339 6.78 13.24 -3.49
CA THR A 339 6.15 14.17 -2.54
C THR A 339 5.38 15.26 -3.28
N SER A 340 5.87 15.74 -4.42
CA SER A 340 5.18 16.77 -5.23
C SER A 340 3.79 16.35 -5.74
N ARG A 341 3.50 15.05 -5.77
CA ARG A 341 2.17 14.53 -6.12
C ARG A 341 1.07 14.88 -5.09
N TYR A 342 1.46 15.32 -3.90
CA TYR A 342 0.53 15.82 -2.88
C TYR A 342 0.29 17.33 -2.99
N LEU A 343 1.09 18.02 -3.80
CA LEU A 343 0.87 19.40 -4.16
C LEU A 343 -0.15 19.42 -5.30
N THR A 344 -1.42 19.47 -5.00
CA THR A 344 -2.44 19.92 -5.92
C THR A 344 -2.52 21.44 -5.78
N PRO A 345 -2.26 22.20 -6.84
CA PRO A 345 -2.61 23.60 -6.82
C PRO A 345 -4.13 23.66 -6.70
N GLU A 346 -4.65 23.96 -5.51
CA GLU A 346 -6.03 24.35 -5.38
C GLU A 346 -6.19 25.64 -6.18
N ASP A 347 -7.26 25.77 -6.97
CA ASP A 347 -7.53 26.97 -7.76
C ASP A 347 -7.45 28.25 -6.91
N ALA A 348 -7.77 28.17 -5.62
CA ALA A 348 -7.60 29.23 -4.64
C ALA A 348 -6.13 29.61 -4.39
N GLN A 349 -5.20 28.66 -4.41
CA GLN A 349 -3.75 28.93 -4.23
C GLN A 349 -3.17 29.54 -5.52
N ILE A 350 -3.60 29.06 -6.67
CA ILE A 350 -3.25 29.65 -7.97
C ILE A 350 -3.75 31.10 -8.04
N ALA A 351 -5.02 31.33 -7.70
CA ALA A 351 -5.61 32.64 -7.67
C ALA A 351 -4.90 33.59 -6.69
N LYS A 352 -4.49 33.10 -5.53
CA LYS A 352 -3.72 33.87 -4.54
C LYS A 352 -2.30 34.17 -5.01
N ALA A 353 -1.62 33.18 -5.62
CA ALA A 353 -0.30 33.37 -6.20
C ALA A 353 -0.34 34.39 -7.37
N MET A 354 -1.33 34.28 -8.25
CA MET A 354 -1.52 35.19 -9.37
C MET A 354 -1.86 36.61 -8.91
N LYS A 355 -2.62 36.81 -7.82
CA LYS A 355 -2.88 38.12 -7.23
C LYS A 355 -1.62 38.81 -6.68
N ASN A 356 -0.62 38.02 -6.27
CA ASN A 356 0.64 38.56 -5.73
C ASN A 356 1.73 38.72 -6.82
N MET A 357 1.45 38.32 -8.06
CA MET A 357 2.31 38.61 -9.20
C MET A 357 1.95 40.03 -9.64
N SER A 358 2.87 41.00 -9.41
CA SER A 358 2.73 42.36 -9.95
C SER A 358 2.45 42.30 -11.43
N PRO A 359 1.48 43.04 -11.95
CA PRO A 359 1.40 43.25 -13.40
C PRO A 359 2.71 43.92 -13.85
N ILE A 360 3.25 43.44 -14.97
CA ILE A 360 4.45 43.99 -15.62
C ILE A 360 4.24 45.47 -15.90
#